data_af790b9a9cba7f4e7ff83aa2ba43b65d
#
_entry.id   af790b9a9cba7f4e7ff83aa2ba43b65d
#
_cell.length_a   1.000
_cell.length_b   1.000
_cell.length_c   1.000
_cell.angle_alpha   90.00
_cell.angle_beta   90.00
_cell.angle_gamma   90.00
#
_symmetry.space_group_name_H-M   'P 1'
#
loop_
_entity.id
_entity.type
_entity.pdbx_description
1 polymer ?
#
loop_
_entity_poly.entity_id
_entity_poly.type
_entity_poly.pdbx_seq_one_letter_code
_entity_poly.pdbx_strand_id
1 'polypeptide(L)'
;MRSSLRSSLQLTFVAALGGAVIASAAGACSGDTENQGTASQGTGAAGTGTAQGGAGGGSTSGDPGAGGSIFNPTGGDDGGLDPDSACAAQSAEATLIKKPVDVIFIIDNSGSMTDDIIAVENNINDNFAAIIAASGVDYRVIMIAEHGSASSAQSICVKAPLSTTTCSPIPADPGQNPPVFYQYSVTIGSHNSLCQLLNSYDGTLPDQDGYAPTGWKDWLRKDALKVFVEITDDGISCTSGGVTYNDGDNVNTGVTVADTFDTNLLAKDPDQFGDANARNYIWHSIIGVKENDPPTAPYLPADPIVGTKCVLGGTTSPGPGTGYQALSIKTGGLRFPICQNASFDVVFQEIAKGVIEGAQVACEFPLPKPPDGQMLDLETVVVEYTAGGMGAPANFKQVKTPAECTAEAFYIENEIIKLCPDSCAAVQKDDKAKLAILFGCDTNVQ
;
A
#
# COMPACT_ATOMS: atom_id res chain seq x y z
N MET A 1 -45.92 39.43 33.37
CA MET A 1 -46.42 39.09 34.71
C MET A 1 -46.41 37.56 34.88
N ARG A 2 -45.88 37.09 36.00
CA ARG A 2 -45.75 35.72 36.54
C ARG A 2 -44.62 34.93 35.90
N SER A 3 -43.48 34.82 36.53
CA SER A 3 -42.91 34.26 37.81
C SER A 3 -42.70 32.75 37.69
N SER A 4 -41.46 32.40 37.50
CA SER A 4 -40.51 31.57 38.26
C SER A 4 -41.06 30.36 38.99
N LEU A 5 -40.41 29.22 38.76
CA LEU A 5 -40.05 28.29 39.86
C LEU A 5 -38.84 27.44 39.41
N ARG A 6 -37.70 27.70 40.05
CA ARG A 6 -36.53 26.83 40.07
C ARG A 6 -36.77 25.76 41.14
N SER A 7 -36.51 24.52 40.82
CA SER A 7 -36.37 23.46 41.82
C SER A 7 -34.98 22.86 41.69
N SER A 8 -34.13 23.20 42.65
CA SER A 8 -32.82 22.61 42.85
C SER A 8 -32.96 21.34 43.67
N LEU A 9 -32.54 20.21 43.16
CA LEU A 9 -32.39 18.97 43.94
C LEU A 9 -30.89 18.77 44.20
N GLN A 10 -30.49 18.96 45.46
CA GLN A 10 -29.17 18.58 45.96
C GLN A 10 -29.22 17.10 46.35
N LEU A 11 -28.33 16.30 45.73
CA LEU A 11 -28.11 14.92 46.19
C LEU A 11 -26.76 14.87 46.90
N THR A 12 -26.84 14.51 48.18
CA THR A 12 -25.72 14.37 49.12
C THR A 12 -25.04 13.02 48.87
N PHE A 13 -23.74 13.04 48.54
CA PHE A 13 -22.94 11.83 48.51
C PHE A 13 -22.37 11.49 49.87
N VAL A 14 -22.64 10.30 50.34
CA VAL A 14 -22.01 9.67 51.51
C VAL A 14 -20.84 8.85 51.02
N ALA A 15 -19.63 9.22 51.47
CA ALA A 15 -18.41 8.46 51.23
C ALA A 15 -18.29 7.33 52.25
N ALA A 16 -18.16 6.09 51.78
CA ALA A 16 -17.76 4.96 52.61
C ALA A 16 -16.32 4.56 52.24
N LEU A 17 -15.39 4.82 53.16
CA LEU A 17 -14.03 4.29 53.16
C LEU A 17 -14.06 2.80 53.57
N GLY A 18 -13.54 1.94 52.70
CA GLY A 18 -13.22 0.56 53.03
C GLY A 18 -11.78 0.27 52.59
N GLY A 19 -10.85 0.30 53.54
CA GLY A 19 -9.47 -0.10 53.35
C GLY A 19 -9.33 -1.62 53.38
N ALA A 20 -8.55 -2.15 52.45
CA ALA A 20 -7.95 -3.50 52.54
C ALA A 20 -6.47 -3.44 52.22
N VAL A 21 -5.69 -3.63 53.25
CA VAL A 21 -4.23 -3.89 53.19
C VAL A 21 -4.06 -5.35 52.85
N ILE A 22 -3.30 -5.68 51.82
CA ILE A 22 -2.73 -7.02 51.63
C ILE A 22 -1.23 -6.88 51.33
N ALA A 23 -0.47 -7.63 52.10
CA ALA A 23 0.95 -7.61 52.25
C ALA A 23 1.72 -8.21 51.07
N SER A 24 2.94 -7.70 50.92
CA SER A 24 4.00 -8.16 50.09
C SER A 24 4.51 -9.57 50.45
N ALA A 25 4.78 -10.40 49.47
CA ALA A 25 5.73 -11.51 49.60
C ALA A 25 6.74 -11.40 48.46
N ALA A 26 7.95 -11.04 48.87
CA ALA A 26 9.14 -11.13 48.04
C ALA A 26 9.62 -12.61 48.02
N GLY A 27 9.82 -13.13 46.84
CA GLY A 27 10.50 -14.40 46.62
C GLY A 27 11.69 -14.17 45.66
N ALA A 28 12.85 -14.04 46.25
CA ALA A 28 14.10 -14.10 45.53
C ALA A 28 14.47 -15.56 45.25
N CYS A 29 14.84 -15.89 44.04
CA CYS A 29 15.67 -17.05 43.73
C CYS A 29 16.71 -16.62 42.72
N SER A 30 17.93 -16.48 43.23
CA SER A 30 19.20 -16.46 42.50
C SER A 30 19.52 -17.87 42.01
N GLY A 31 20.07 -17.97 40.82
CA GLY A 31 20.66 -19.18 40.28
C GLY A 31 21.65 -18.83 39.20
N ASP A 32 22.87 -18.55 39.60
CA ASP A 32 24.06 -18.51 38.72
C ASP A 32 24.35 -19.92 38.22
N THR A 33 24.58 -20.05 36.93
CA THR A 33 25.44 -21.10 36.37
C THR A 33 26.18 -20.55 35.16
N GLU A 34 27.44 -20.21 35.43
CA GLU A 34 28.48 -20.09 34.42
C GLU A 34 28.63 -21.44 33.69
N ASN A 35 28.74 -21.40 32.36
CA ASN A 35 29.36 -22.48 31.63
C ASN A 35 30.32 -21.90 30.59
N GLN A 36 31.59 -21.91 30.93
CA GLN A 36 32.73 -21.66 30.06
C GLN A 36 32.84 -22.83 29.08
N GLY A 37 32.76 -22.55 27.80
CA GLY A 37 33.07 -23.47 26.70
C GLY A 37 34.29 -22.96 25.94
N THR A 38 35.36 -23.64 26.15
CA THR A 38 36.73 -23.50 25.63
C THR A 38 36.80 -23.34 24.11
N ALA A 39 37.60 -22.35 23.68
CA ALA A 39 38.12 -22.22 22.33
C ALA A 39 39.09 -23.37 21.97
N SER A 40 38.81 -24.03 20.85
CA SER A 40 39.76 -24.95 20.24
C SER A 40 40.39 -24.28 19.01
N GLN A 41 41.67 -24.00 19.14
CA GLN A 41 42.54 -23.61 18.04
C GLN A 41 42.90 -24.87 17.24
N GLY A 42 42.53 -24.87 15.96
CA GLY A 42 43.02 -25.85 14.97
C GLY A 42 44.11 -25.21 14.11
N THR A 43 45.34 -25.58 14.38
CA THR A 43 46.49 -25.33 13.51
C THR A 43 46.47 -26.33 12.36
N GLY A 44 46.49 -25.84 11.13
CA GLY A 44 46.59 -26.67 9.90
C GLY A 44 47.54 -26.06 8.88
N ALA A 45 48.63 -26.67 8.80
CA ALA A 45 49.81 -26.67 7.96
C ALA A 45 49.77 -25.94 6.59
N ALA A 46 50.89 -25.25 6.35
CA ALA A 46 51.36 -24.71 5.08
C ALA A 46 51.72 -25.83 4.09
N GLY A 47 51.14 -25.77 2.88
CA GLY A 47 51.58 -26.53 1.74
C GLY A 47 52.22 -25.62 0.69
N THR A 48 53.53 -25.66 0.64
CA THR A 48 54.34 -25.03 -0.41
C THR A 48 54.26 -25.88 -1.69
N GLY A 49 53.77 -25.26 -2.76
CA GLY A 49 53.84 -25.81 -4.12
C GLY A 49 54.46 -24.79 -5.05
N THR A 50 55.74 -25.00 -5.31
CA THR A 50 56.53 -24.32 -6.36
C THR A 50 56.17 -24.86 -7.72
N ALA A 51 55.86 -23.97 -8.69
CA ALA A 51 56.03 -24.29 -10.13
C ALA A 51 56.41 -22.97 -10.84
N GLN A 52 57.50 -22.95 -11.25
CA GLN A 52 58.37 -22.46 -12.31
C GLN A 52 57.61 -21.99 -13.56
N GLY A 53 57.64 -20.75 -14.01
CA GLY A 53 58.66 -20.09 -14.79
C GLY A 53 58.36 -20.25 -16.33
N GLY A 54 58.01 -19.18 -16.94
CA GLY A 54 57.94 -19.06 -18.38
C GLY A 54 57.92 -17.58 -18.79
N ALA A 55 59.10 -17.04 -19.00
CA ALA A 55 59.28 -15.69 -19.55
C ALA A 55 59.12 -15.73 -21.05
N GLY A 56 58.37 -14.75 -21.62
CA GLY A 56 58.30 -14.45 -23.03
C GLY A 56 57.89 -13.01 -23.22
N GLY A 57 58.90 -12.16 -23.41
CA GLY A 57 58.73 -10.74 -23.64
C GLY A 57 58.28 -10.43 -25.09
N GLY A 58 57.75 -9.21 -25.26
CA GLY A 58 57.42 -8.64 -26.59
C GLY A 58 56.65 -7.36 -26.45
N SER A 59 57.36 -6.28 -26.18
CA SER A 59 56.84 -4.91 -26.37
C SER A 59 56.79 -4.59 -27.88
N THR A 60 55.61 -4.16 -28.36
CA THR A 60 55.53 -3.28 -29.52
C THR A 60 54.44 -2.29 -29.34
N SER A 61 54.80 -1.04 -29.27
CA SER A 61 53.97 0.14 -29.47
C SER A 61 53.41 0.17 -30.89
N GLY A 62 52.14 0.50 -31.04
CA GLY A 62 51.50 0.68 -32.35
C GLY A 62 50.14 1.36 -32.20
N ASP A 63 50.15 2.59 -32.57
CA ASP A 63 49.21 3.55 -33.17
C ASP A 63 47.68 3.30 -33.11
N PRO A 64 46.89 4.36 -32.81
CA PRO A 64 45.43 4.31 -32.84
C PRO A 64 44.93 4.61 -34.28
N GLY A 65 44.27 3.65 -34.88
CA GLY A 65 43.64 3.88 -36.17
C GLY A 65 42.82 2.69 -36.66
N ALA A 66 41.61 2.99 -37.03
CA ALA A 66 40.67 2.23 -37.84
C ALA A 66 39.66 1.36 -37.07
N GLY A 67 38.41 1.83 -37.09
CA GLY A 67 37.22 1.05 -36.82
C GLY A 67 37.20 -0.23 -37.64
N GLY A 68 37.07 -1.34 -36.94
CA GLY A 68 36.88 -2.65 -37.50
C GLY A 68 35.57 -3.20 -36.96
N SER A 69 34.58 -3.29 -37.83
CA SER A 69 33.34 -4.04 -37.67
C SER A 69 33.69 -5.45 -37.22
N ILE A 70 33.32 -5.80 -36.00
CA ILE A 70 33.39 -7.17 -35.50
C ILE A 70 31.96 -7.72 -35.32
N PHE A 71 31.27 -7.87 -36.46
CA PHE A 71 30.23 -8.87 -36.55
C PHE A 71 30.86 -10.16 -37.05
N ASN A 72 31.11 -11.10 -36.17
CA ASN A 72 31.44 -12.46 -36.55
C ASN A 72 30.29 -13.38 -36.12
N PRO A 73 29.36 -13.75 -37.03
CA PRO A 73 28.27 -14.67 -36.70
C PRO A 73 28.78 -16.11 -36.85
N THR A 74 29.36 -16.67 -35.82
CA THR A 74 29.59 -18.11 -35.77
C THR A 74 29.14 -18.67 -34.43
N GLY A 75 27.91 -19.17 -34.46
CA GLY A 75 27.50 -20.37 -33.71
C GLY A 75 26.87 -20.17 -32.37
N GLY A 76 25.56 -20.30 -32.34
CA GLY A 76 24.75 -20.53 -31.17
C GLY A 76 23.36 -19.88 -31.32
N ASP A 77 22.35 -20.67 -31.50
CA ASP A 77 20.94 -20.29 -31.73
C ASP A 77 20.25 -19.66 -30.50
N ASP A 78 20.90 -18.72 -29.85
CA ASP A 78 20.31 -18.00 -28.73
C ASP A 78 20.50 -16.49 -28.96
N GLY A 79 19.61 -15.87 -29.74
CA GLY A 79 19.70 -14.48 -30.23
C GLY A 79 19.70 -13.39 -29.15
N GLY A 80 20.56 -13.50 -28.14
CA GLY A 80 20.77 -12.50 -27.11
C GLY A 80 21.89 -11.52 -27.49
N LEU A 81 21.64 -10.22 -27.34
CA LEU A 81 22.69 -9.20 -27.40
C LEU A 81 23.62 -9.37 -26.20
N ASP A 82 24.93 -9.40 -26.45
CA ASP A 82 25.93 -9.30 -25.38
C ASP A 82 25.77 -7.92 -24.70
N PRO A 83 25.65 -7.83 -23.39
CA PRO A 83 25.55 -6.56 -22.66
C PRO A 83 26.66 -5.56 -23.00
N ASP A 84 27.87 -6.05 -23.36
CA ASP A 84 29.00 -5.23 -23.73
C ASP A 84 28.90 -4.68 -25.18
N SER A 85 27.97 -5.17 -26.00
CA SER A 85 27.68 -4.72 -27.35
C SER A 85 26.45 -3.87 -27.52
N ALA A 86 25.67 -3.71 -26.44
CA ALA A 86 24.46 -2.88 -26.41
C ALA A 86 24.84 -1.40 -26.46
N CYS A 87 24.36 -0.67 -27.47
CA CYS A 87 24.65 0.76 -27.65
C CYS A 87 23.88 1.66 -26.63
N ALA A 88 22.83 1.16 -26.09
CA ALA A 88 22.07 1.74 -24.99
C ALA A 88 21.79 0.64 -23.99
N ALA A 89 22.81 0.14 -23.30
CA ALA A 89 22.63 -0.55 -22.05
C ALA A 89 22.18 0.49 -21.03
N GLN A 90 20.92 0.87 -21.04
CA GLN A 90 20.28 1.20 -19.81
C GLN A 90 20.06 -0.15 -19.12
N SER A 91 21.03 -0.56 -18.31
CA SER A 91 20.68 -1.31 -17.12
C SER A 91 19.83 -0.34 -16.28
N ALA A 92 18.63 -0.07 -16.72
CA ALA A 92 17.58 0.14 -15.78
C ALA A 92 17.61 -1.21 -15.04
N GLU A 93 18.34 -1.31 -13.91
CA GLU A 93 17.82 -2.16 -12.87
C GLU A 93 16.38 -1.68 -12.78
N ALA A 94 15.51 -2.37 -13.51
CA ALA A 94 14.09 -2.23 -13.31
C ALA A 94 13.89 -2.90 -11.95
N THR A 95 14.33 -2.21 -10.92
CA THR A 95 13.72 -2.33 -9.61
C THR A 95 12.26 -2.29 -9.97
N LEU A 96 11.53 -3.35 -9.69
CA LEU A 96 10.07 -3.36 -9.86
C LEU A 96 9.61 -2.02 -9.31
N ILE A 97 9.32 -1.06 -10.19
CA ILE A 97 8.90 0.27 -9.75
C ILE A 97 7.49 0.05 -9.28
N LYS A 98 7.37 -0.26 -7.99
CA LYS A 98 6.06 -0.37 -7.36
C LYS A 98 5.38 0.96 -7.58
N LYS A 99 4.16 0.92 -8.07
CA LYS A 99 3.35 2.11 -8.27
C LYS A 99 3.26 2.86 -6.94
N PRO A 100 3.48 4.17 -6.88
CA PRO A 100 3.27 4.91 -5.66
C PRO A 100 1.82 4.74 -5.19
N VAL A 101 1.58 4.80 -3.89
CA VAL A 101 0.25 4.59 -3.31
C VAL A 101 -0.14 5.75 -2.41
N ASP A 102 -1.32 6.32 -2.65
CA ASP A 102 -1.99 7.23 -1.72
C ASP A 102 -3.05 6.42 -0.95
N VAL A 103 -2.82 6.23 0.36
CA VAL A 103 -3.74 5.50 1.23
C VAL A 103 -4.63 6.50 1.95
N ILE A 104 -5.93 6.41 1.74
CA ILE A 104 -6.94 7.31 2.27
C ILE A 104 -7.75 6.58 3.34
N PHE A 105 -7.48 6.90 4.61
CA PHE A 105 -8.29 6.44 5.73
C PHE A 105 -9.50 7.34 5.91
N ILE A 106 -10.68 6.73 6.03
CA ILE A 106 -11.94 7.38 6.35
C ILE A 106 -12.44 6.77 7.65
N ILE A 107 -12.52 7.56 8.72
CA ILE A 107 -12.84 7.04 10.05
C ILE A 107 -14.08 7.74 10.59
N ASP A 108 -15.08 6.94 10.92
CA ASP A 108 -16.28 7.36 11.60
C ASP A 108 -15.95 7.92 12.99
N ASN A 109 -16.45 9.12 13.27
CA ASN A 109 -16.30 9.84 14.54
C ASN A 109 -17.56 9.75 15.41
N SER A 110 -18.46 8.79 15.20
CA SER A 110 -19.66 8.61 16.00
C SER A 110 -19.36 8.04 17.38
N GLY A 111 -20.31 8.18 18.30
CA GLY A 111 -20.11 7.88 19.70
C GLY A 111 -19.79 6.42 20.06
N SER A 112 -20.05 5.47 19.14
CA SER A 112 -19.72 4.04 19.29
C SER A 112 -18.25 3.73 19.00
N MET A 113 -17.53 4.60 18.28
CA MET A 113 -16.21 4.34 17.69
C MET A 113 -15.01 4.55 18.63
N THR A 114 -15.21 4.91 19.89
CA THR A 114 -14.10 5.27 20.80
C THR A 114 -13.01 4.20 20.88
N ASP A 115 -13.38 2.94 21.12
CA ASP A 115 -12.43 1.85 21.30
C ASP A 115 -11.78 1.47 19.94
N ASP A 116 -12.52 1.61 18.85
CA ASP A 116 -12.05 1.34 17.50
C ASP A 116 -11.01 2.38 17.05
N ILE A 117 -11.25 3.66 17.32
CA ILE A 117 -10.29 4.74 17.07
C ILE A 117 -9.00 4.54 17.88
N ILE A 118 -9.10 4.16 19.16
CA ILE A 118 -7.93 3.82 19.98
C ILE A 118 -7.16 2.65 19.37
N ALA A 119 -7.86 1.65 18.84
CA ALA A 119 -7.22 0.53 18.17
C ALA A 119 -6.50 0.97 16.88
N VAL A 120 -7.08 1.88 16.10
CA VAL A 120 -6.39 2.50 14.94
C VAL A 120 -5.14 3.25 15.37
N GLU A 121 -5.23 4.14 16.37
CA GLU A 121 -4.10 4.92 16.89
C GLU A 121 -2.92 4.05 17.36
N ASN A 122 -3.22 2.86 17.89
CA ASN A 122 -2.20 1.93 18.38
C ASN A 122 -1.57 1.09 17.27
N ASN A 123 -2.21 0.94 16.12
CA ASN A 123 -1.77 0.00 15.09
C ASN A 123 -1.30 0.67 13.79
N ILE A 124 -1.70 1.91 13.50
CA ILE A 124 -1.43 2.57 12.21
C ILE A 124 0.07 2.77 11.94
N ASN A 125 0.90 2.96 12.96
CA ASN A 125 2.34 3.13 12.80
C ASN A 125 3.04 1.78 12.58
N ASP A 126 2.95 0.87 13.54
CA ASP A 126 3.77 -0.33 13.58
C ASP A 126 3.23 -1.46 12.70
N ASN A 127 1.91 -1.61 12.66
CA ASN A 127 1.25 -2.72 11.97
C ASN A 127 0.76 -2.36 10.56
N PHE A 128 0.89 -1.10 10.12
CA PHE A 128 0.54 -0.65 8.78
C PHE A 128 1.67 0.13 8.12
N ALA A 129 1.95 1.38 8.54
CA ALA A 129 2.88 2.27 7.86
C ALA A 129 4.31 1.71 7.81
N ALA A 130 4.80 1.10 8.90
CA ALA A 130 6.12 0.50 8.95
C ALA A 130 6.27 -0.70 8.00
N ILE A 131 5.21 -1.50 7.82
CA ILE A 131 5.20 -2.64 6.90
C ILE A 131 5.27 -2.16 5.44
N ILE A 132 4.49 -1.15 5.08
CA ILE A 132 4.52 -0.59 3.72
C ILE A 132 5.87 0.07 3.45
N ALA A 133 6.41 0.84 4.40
CA ALA A 133 7.74 1.45 4.28
C ALA A 133 8.83 0.39 4.06
N ALA A 134 8.79 -0.71 4.82
CA ALA A 134 9.75 -1.80 4.70
C ALA A 134 9.66 -2.54 3.35
N SER A 135 8.51 -2.48 2.66
CA SER A 135 8.32 -3.09 1.34
C SER A 135 8.95 -2.28 0.19
N GLY A 136 9.40 -1.04 0.46
CA GLY A 136 9.93 -0.13 -0.56
C GLY A 136 8.87 0.53 -1.45
N VAL A 137 7.58 0.42 -1.12
CA VAL A 137 6.51 1.18 -1.78
C VAL A 137 6.62 2.65 -1.37
N ASP A 138 6.64 3.55 -2.35
CA ASP A 138 6.48 4.99 -2.12
C ASP A 138 5.01 5.25 -1.75
N TYR A 139 4.75 5.50 -0.47
CA TYR A 139 3.39 5.66 0.04
C TYR A 139 3.15 7.03 0.67
N ARG A 140 1.88 7.41 0.67
CA ARG A 140 1.35 8.57 1.37
C ARG A 140 0.09 8.16 2.11
N VAL A 141 -0.09 8.63 3.34
CA VAL A 141 -1.31 8.45 4.12
C VAL A 141 -2.06 9.77 4.20
N ILE A 142 -3.33 9.74 3.85
CA ILE A 142 -4.28 10.85 3.99
C ILE A 142 -5.37 10.39 4.96
N MET A 143 -5.44 11.03 6.12
CA MET A 143 -6.44 10.74 7.14
C MET A 143 -7.62 11.69 6.98
N ILE A 144 -8.82 11.17 6.75
CA ILE A 144 -10.08 11.93 6.69
C ILE A 144 -10.90 11.56 7.92
N ALA A 145 -10.72 12.34 8.97
CA ALA A 145 -11.38 12.17 10.26
C ALA A 145 -11.15 13.42 11.11
N GLU A 146 -12.01 13.67 12.09
CA GLU A 146 -11.84 14.76 13.03
C GLU A 146 -10.58 14.55 13.89
N HIS A 147 -9.75 15.59 13.96
CA HIS A 147 -8.55 15.58 14.80
C HIS A 147 -8.91 15.82 16.27
N GLY A 148 -8.32 15.05 17.18
CA GLY A 148 -8.52 15.26 18.61
C GLY A 148 -8.35 14.02 19.46
N SER A 149 -9.19 13.87 20.51
CA SER A 149 -9.11 12.79 21.48
C SER A 149 -10.16 11.72 21.21
N ALA A 150 -9.76 10.47 21.08
CA ALA A 150 -10.65 9.33 20.93
C ALA A 150 -11.61 9.20 22.16
N SER A 151 -11.07 9.36 23.36
CA SER A 151 -11.81 9.12 24.62
C SER A 151 -12.79 10.22 25.02
N SER A 152 -12.67 11.43 24.46
CA SER A 152 -13.52 12.57 24.85
C SER A 152 -14.38 13.15 23.72
N ALA A 153 -13.99 12.92 22.47
CA ALA A 153 -14.65 13.50 21.29
C ALA A 153 -14.79 12.54 20.12
N GLN A 154 -14.41 11.26 20.26
CA GLN A 154 -14.34 10.27 19.18
C GLN A 154 -13.53 10.77 17.98
N SER A 155 -12.51 11.56 18.24
CA SER A 155 -11.59 12.13 17.26
C SER A 155 -10.25 11.40 17.32
N ILE A 156 -9.45 11.46 16.25
CA ILE A 156 -8.19 10.71 16.17
C ILE A 156 -6.98 11.62 16.30
N CYS A 157 -5.94 11.14 17.03
CA CYS A 157 -4.61 11.73 17.01
C CYS A 157 -3.56 10.70 16.57
N VAL A 158 -3.04 10.84 15.38
CA VAL A 158 -1.98 9.96 14.85
C VAL A 158 -0.63 10.39 15.42
N LYS A 159 0.12 9.42 15.99
CA LYS A 159 1.44 9.66 16.60
C LYS A 159 2.58 9.60 15.58
N ALA A 160 3.73 10.16 15.96
CA ALA A 160 4.99 9.89 15.27
C ALA A 160 5.30 8.36 15.32
N PRO A 161 5.98 7.80 14.31
CA PRO A 161 6.69 8.45 13.22
C PRO A 161 5.83 8.88 12.02
N LEU A 162 4.60 8.37 11.87
CA LEU A 162 3.76 8.73 10.72
C LEU A 162 3.44 10.22 10.73
N SER A 163 3.00 10.77 11.85
CA SER A 163 2.84 12.21 12.05
C SER A 163 4.06 12.85 12.73
N THR A 164 3.97 14.14 13.09
CA THR A 164 5.03 14.88 13.80
C THR A 164 4.75 15.06 15.30
N THR A 165 3.62 14.56 15.81
CA THR A 165 3.22 14.72 17.22
C THR A 165 3.34 13.43 18.02
N THR A 166 3.46 13.54 19.35
CA THR A 166 3.37 12.42 20.28
C THR A 166 1.95 12.16 20.77
N CYS A 167 0.99 13.05 20.46
CA CYS A 167 -0.37 13.06 21.01
C CYS A 167 -0.43 13.07 22.56
N SER A 168 0.62 13.56 23.21
CA SER A 168 0.68 13.65 24.69
C SER A 168 1.43 14.93 25.12
N PRO A 169 0.73 16.03 25.40
CA PRO A 169 -0.72 16.21 25.22
C PRO A 169 -1.11 16.21 23.73
N ILE A 170 -2.39 15.98 23.43
CA ILE A 170 -2.92 16.10 22.07
C ILE A 170 -2.80 17.58 21.67
N PRO A 171 -2.13 17.90 20.54
CA PRO A 171 -2.00 19.26 20.06
C PRO A 171 -3.34 19.80 19.54
N ALA A 172 -3.46 21.13 19.42
CA ALA A 172 -4.66 21.77 18.86
C ALA A 172 -4.84 21.43 17.36
N ASP A 173 -3.73 21.33 16.64
CA ASP A 173 -3.72 21.04 15.20
C ASP A 173 -3.12 19.63 14.95
N PRO A 174 -3.53 18.91 13.89
CA PRO A 174 -2.95 17.62 13.56
C PRO A 174 -1.47 17.74 13.19
N GLY A 175 -0.71 16.72 13.56
CA GLY A 175 0.73 16.64 13.27
C GLY A 175 1.01 16.27 11.83
N GLN A 176 0.82 17.20 10.88
CA GLN A 176 1.15 16.99 9.47
C GLN A 176 2.63 16.60 9.29
N ASN A 177 2.90 15.64 8.40
CA ASN A 177 4.26 15.17 8.06
C ASN A 177 4.43 14.98 6.54
N PRO A 178 4.36 16.07 5.75
CA PRO A 178 4.54 15.97 4.30
C PRO A 178 5.94 15.42 3.92
N PRO A 179 6.08 14.61 2.86
CA PRO A 179 5.01 14.15 1.97
C PRO A 179 4.31 12.85 2.42
N VAL A 180 4.59 12.33 3.62
CA VAL A 180 4.18 10.98 4.05
C VAL A 180 2.80 10.95 4.69
N PHE A 181 2.46 11.98 5.49
CA PHE A 181 1.20 12.02 6.24
C PHE A 181 0.51 13.37 6.17
N TYR A 182 -0.79 13.31 5.91
CA TYR A 182 -1.71 14.45 5.91
C TYR A 182 -2.98 14.07 6.65
N GLN A 183 -3.55 15.02 7.38
CA GLN A 183 -4.87 14.87 8.00
C GLN A 183 -5.79 15.99 7.53
N TYR A 184 -6.95 15.61 7.03
CA TYR A 184 -8.08 16.46 6.70
C TYR A 184 -9.08 16.34 7.85
N SER A 185 -9.16 17.35 8.69
CA SER A 185 -10.01 17.32 9.88
C SER A 185 -11.44 17.63 9.48
N VAL A 186 -12.30 16.62 9.58
CA VAL A 186 -13.73 16.71 9.29
C VAL A 186 -14.48 15.69 10.11
N THR A 187 -15.61 16.07 10.69
CA THR A 187 -16.46 15.15 11.44
C THR A 187 -17.19 14.21 10.50
N ILE A 188 -16.95 12.92 10.66
CA ILE A 188 -17.67 11.85 9.97
C ILE A 188 -18.63 11.22 10.99
N GLY A 189 -19.93 11.30 10.73
CA GLY A 189 -20.95 10.66 11.59
C GLY A 189 -21.31 9.29 11.07
N SER A 190 -22.07 8.56 11.87
CA SER A 190 -22.44 7.15 11.72
C SER A 190 -22.76 6.65 10.30
N HIS A 191 -23.33 7.48 9.45
CA HIS A 191 -23.86 7.01 8.17
C HIS A 191 -23.40 7.81 6.95
N ASN A 192 -22.49 8.79 7.15
CA ASN A 192 -22.25 9.80 6.12
C ASN A 192 -20.84 9.79 5.50
N SER A 193 -20.01 8.80 5.78
CA SER A 193 -18.62 8.71 5.29
C SER A 193 -18.50 8.97 3.79
N LEU A 194 -19.30 8.30 2.96
CA LEU A 194 -19.25 8.46 1.50
C LEU A 194 -19.56 9.90 1.06
N CYS A 195 -20.54 10.53 1.72
CA CYS A 195 -20.91 11.90 1.42
C CYS A 195 -19.86 12.91 1.88
N GLN A 196 -19.29 12.69 3.07
CA GLN A 196 -18.22 13.55 3.59
C GLN A 196 -16.96 13.43 2.73
N LEU A 197 -16.62 12.23 2.29
CA LEU A 197 -15.51 11.99 1.36
C LEU A 197 -15.68 12.78 0.06
N LEU A 198 -16.87 12.71 -0.57
CA LEU A 198 -17.16 13.44 -1.81
C LEU A 198 -17.19 14.95 -1.61
N ASN A 199 -17.73 15.44 -0.49
CA ASN A 199 -17.89 16.86 -0.21
C ASN A 199 -16.56 17.52 0.22
N SER A 200 -15.68 16.78 0.87
CA SER A 200 -14.36 17.27 1.27
C SER A 200 -13.32 17.19 0.15
N TYR A 201 -13.57 16.40 -0.89
CA TYR A 201 -12.65 16.21 -2.03
C TYR A 201 -12.18 17.52 -2.65
N ASP A 202 -13.10 18.45 -2.90
CA ASP A 202 -12.85 19.77 -3.50
C ASP A 202 -13.02 20.94 -2.52
N GLY A 203 -13.05 20.66 -1.22
CA GLY A 203 -13.15 21.67 -0.18
C GLY A 203 -14.57 22.26 -0.01
N THR A 204 -15.60 21.69 -0.65
CA THR A 204 -17.01 22.09 -0.42
C THR A 204 -17.38 21.90 1.05
N LEU A 205 -16.93 20.81 1.66
CA LEU A 205 -16.87 20.65 3.11
C LEU A 205 -15.42 20.97 3.55
N PRO A 206 -15.19 22.11 4.23
CA PRO A 206 -13.82 22.57 4.50
C PRO A 206 -13.12 21.72 5.57
N ASP A 207 -11.79 21.66 5.44
CA ASP A 207 -10.89 21.20 6.50
C ASP A 207 -11.00 22.14 7.72
N GLN A 208 -11.30 21.57 8.90
CA GLN A 208 -11.49 22.35 10.13
C GLN A 208 -10.19 23.07 10.58
N ASP A 209 -9.03 22.48 10.25
CA ASP A 209 -7.71 23.04 10.57
C ASP A 209 -7.12 23.87 9.42
N GLY A 210 -7.76 23.86 8.24
CA GLY A 210 -7.45 24.73 7.11
C GLY A 210 -6.20 24.37 6.33
N TYR A 211 -5.64 23.17 6.46
CA TYR A 211 -4.45 22.72 5.73
C TYR A 211 -4.72 22.45 4.24
N ALA A 212 -5.96 22.11 3.88
CA ALA A 212 -6.37 21.85 2.50
C ALA A 212 -7.62 22.66 2.12
N PRO A 213 -7.51 23.97 1.89
CA PRO A 213 -8.66 24.85 1.63
C PRO A 213 -9.39 24.51 0.33
N THR A 214 -8.75 23.82 -0.61
CA THR A 214 -9.34 23.37 -1.89
C THR A 214 -9.66 21.87 -1.91
N GLY A 215 -9.61 21.23 -0.75
CA GLY A 215 -9.95 19.83 -0.55
C GLY A 215 -8.74 18.91 -0.49
N TRP A 216 -8.95 17.70 0.00
CA TRP A 216 -7.88 16.70 0.14
C TRP A 216 -7.34 16.19 -1.21
N LYS A 217 -8.00 16.50 -2.33
CA LYS A 217 -7.49 16.23 -3.69
C LYS A 217 -6.10 16.80 -3.95
N ASP A 218 -5.74 17.91 -3.32
CA ASP A 218 -4.45 18.57 -3.50
C ASP A 218 -3.27 17.73 -2.98
N TRP A 219 -3.56 16.74 -2.17
CA TRP A 219 -2.58 15.81 -1.64
C TRP A 219 -2.44 14.53 -2.46
N LEU A 220 -3.31 14.30 -3.45
CA LEU A 220 -3.23 13.12 -4.32
C LEU A 220 -2.16 13.26 -5.39
N ARG A 221 -1.52 12.15 -5.71
CA ARG A 221 -0.57 12.02 -6.82
C ARG A 221 -1.24 11.32 -8.00
N LYS A 222 -1.13 11.88 -9.21
CA LYS A 222 -1.80 11.33 -10.42
C LYS A 222 -1.36 9.90 -10.76
N ASP A 223 -0.07 9.63 -10.58
CA ASP A 223 0.57 8.34 -10.88
C ASP A 223 0.39 7.29 -9.78
N ALA A 224 -0.13 7.69 -8.60
CA ALA A 224 -0.35 6.79 -7.49
C ALA A 224 -1.65 5.98 -7.63
N LEU A 225 -1.63 4.72 -7.17
CA LEU A 225 -2.83 3.98 -6.86
C LEU A 225 -3.50 4.59 -5.63
N LYS A 226 -4.81 4.76 -5.62
CA LYS A 226 -5.57 5.19 -4.44
C LYS A 226 -6.08 3.97 -3.70
N VAL A 227 -5.79 3.89 -2.42
CA VAL A 227 -6.30 2.82 -1.57
C VAL A 227 -7.12 3.43 -0.45
N PHE A 228 -8.43 3.24 -0.51
CA PHE A 228 -9.34 3.67 0.55
C PHE A 228 -9.41 2.60 1.63
N VAL A 229 -9.42 3.05 2.88
CA VAL A 229 -9.64 2.20 4.07
C VAL A 229 -10.75 2.84 4.90
N GLU A 230 -11.95 2.31 4.76
CA GLU A 230 -13.12 2.72 5.54
C GLU A 230 -13.15 2.02 6.88
N ILE A 231 -13.38 2.77 7.95
CA ILE A 231 -13.50 2.24 9.34
C ILE A 231 -14.75 2.81 9.98
N THR A 232 -15.80 1.98 10.11
CA THR A 232 -17.09 2.36 10.70
C THR A 232 -17.86 1.14 11.19
N ASP A 233 -18.62 1.27 12.25
CA ASP A 233 -19.52 0.23 12.75
C ASP A 233 -20.96 0.35 12.21
N ASP A 234 -21.20 1.33 11.34
CA ASP A 234 -22.51 1.68 10.78
C ASP A 234 -22.66 1.33 9.28
N GLY A 235 -23.90 1.45 8.78
CA GLY A 235 -24.21 1.41 7.35
C GLY A 235 -24.16 2.80 6.71
N ILE A 236 -24.74 2.94 5.50
CA ILE A 236 -24.72 4.17 4.72
C ILE A 236 -26.12 4.78 4.65
N SER A 237 -26.24 6.06 5.03
CA SER A 237 -27.46 6.84 4.85
C SER A 237 -27.13 8.34 4.78
N CYS A 238 -26.88 8.86 3.57
CA CYS A 238 -26.52 10.27 3.37
C CYS A 238 -26.89 10.79 1.99
N THR A 239 -26.78 12.10 1.79
CA THR A 239 -27.02 12.75 0.49
C THR A 239 -25.88 13.72 0.17
N SER A 240 -25.29 13.59 -1.03
CA SER A 240 -24.27 14.48 -1.55
C SER A 240 -24.56 14.79 -3.03
N GLY A 241 -24.43 16.07 -3.42
CA GLY A 241 -24.67 16.49 -4.81
C GLY A 241 -26.07 16.16 -5.36
N GLY A 242 -27.08 16.04 -4.48
CA GLY A 242 -28.44 15.63 -4.84
C GLY A 242 -28.62 14.13 -5.03
N VAL A 243 -27.60 13.31 -4.81
CA VAL A 243 -27.65 11.85 -4.85
C VAL A 243 -27.75 11.30 -3.43
N THR A 244 -28.73 10.42 -3.20
CA THR A 244 -28.92 9.74 -1.90
C THR A 244 -28.25 8.36 -1.95
N TYR A 245 -27.41 8.10 -0.97
CA TYR A 245 -26.76 6.82 -0.69
C TYR A 245 -27.41 6.24 0.56
N ASN A 246 -28.12 5.12 0.42
CA ASN A 246 -28.74 4.44 1.56
C ASN A 246 -28.76 2.94 1.30
N ASP A 247 -27.95 2.18 2.02
CA ASP A 247 -27.84 0.74 1.87
C ASP A 247 -28.91 -0.02 2.69
N GLY A 248 -29.52 0.62 3.69
CA GLY A 248 -30.60 0.05 4.51
C GLY A 248 -30.25 -1.29 5.12
N ASP A 249 -28.96 -1.56 5.40
CA ASP A 249 -28.45 -2.86 5.86
C ASP A 249 -28.84 -4.04 4.92
N ASN A 250 -29.09 -3.78 3.67
CA ASN A 250 -29.58 -4.77 2.69
C ASN A 250 -28.59 -5.00 1.57
N VAL A 251 -28.34 -6.28 1.24
CA VAL A 251 -27.36 -6.67 0.23
C VAL A 251 -27.61 -6.02 -1.13
N ASN A 252 -28.85 -6.04 -1.60
CA ASN A 252 -29.18 -5.51 -2.94
C ASN A 252 -29.06 -3.98 -3.01
N THR A 253 -29.54 -3.29 -1.97
CA THR A 253 -29.38 -1.83 -1.87
C THR A 253 -27.92 -1.43 -1.65
N GLY A 254 -27.15 -2.24 -0.91
CA GLY A 254 -25.70 -2.07 -0.75
C GLY A 254 -24.97 -2.09 -2.09
N VAL A 255 -25.28 -3.05 -2.97
CA VAL A 255 -24.73 -3.11 -4.34
C VAL A 255 -25.10 -1.85 -5.13
N THR A 256 -26.36 -1.41 -5.07
CA THR A 256 -26.82 -0.21 -5.78
C THR A 256 -26.10 1.05 -5.29
N VAL A 257 -25.90 1.18 -3.98
CA VAL A 257 -25.14 2.29 -3.38
C VAL A 257 -23.69 2.28 -3.85
N ALA A 258 -23.05 1.12 -3.84
CA ALA A 258 -21.67 0.96 -4.31
C ALA A 258 -21.52 1.32 -5.79
N ASP A 259 -22.45 0.88 -6.64
CA ASP A 259 -22.46 1.19 -8.09
C ASP A 259 -22.63 2.70 -8.33
N THR A 260 -23.52 3.32 -7.56
CA THR A 260 -23.80 4.77 -7.66
C THR A 260 -22.59 5.58 -7.18
N PHE A 261 -21.99 5.19 -6.05
CA PHE A 261 -20.81 5.87 -5.50
C PHE A 261 -19.60 5.75 -6.44
N ASP A 262 -19.31 4.54 -6.92
CA ASP A 262 -18.24 4.26 -7.88
C ASP A 262 -18.39 5.15 -9.14
N THR A 263 -19.58 5.20 -9.72
CA THR A 263 -19.86 6.05 -10.88
C THR A 263 -19.58 7.53 -10.58
N ASN A 264 -20.01 8.03 -9.42
CA ASN A 264 -19.81 9.42 -9.04
C ASN A 264 -18.35 9.75 -8.69
N LEU A 265 -17.63 8.83 -8.06
CA LEU A 265 -16.21 9.00 -7.74
C LEU A 265 -15.36 9.05 -9.02
N LEU A 266 -15.58 8.12 -9.94
CA LEU A 266 -14.90 8.10 -11.25
C LEU A 266 -15.19 9.36 -12.07
N ALA A 267 -16.44 9.82 -12.07
CA ALA A 267 -16.83 11.05 -12.76
C ALA A 267 -16.27 12.32 -12.11
N LYS A 268 -15.98 12.28 -10.81
CA LYS A 268 -15.45 13.44 -10.07
C LYS A 268 -14.02 13.79 -10.47
N ASP A 269 -13.17 12.78 -10.67
CA ASP A 269 -11.80 12.98 -11.15
C ASP A 269 -11.26 11.71 -11.85
N PRO A 270 -11.50 11.57 -13.16
CA PRO A 270 -11.01 10.42 -13.93
C PRO A 270 -9.48 10.30 -13.95
N ASP A 271 -8.76 11.42 -13.86
CA ASP A 271 -7.29 11.43 -13.81
C ASP A 271 -6.74 10.78 -12.54
N GLN A 272 -7.50 10.84 -11.44
CA GLN A 272 -7.11 10.24 -10.16
C GLN A 272 -7.65 8.82 -9.98
N PHE A 273 -8.93 8.62 -10.33
CA PHE A 273 -9.64 7.38 -9.99
C PHE A 273 -9.81 6.40 -11.15
N GLY A 274 -9.45 6.81 -12.38
CA GLY A 274 -9.61 6.00 -13.58
C GLY A 274 -11.03 5.99 -14.11
N ASP A 275 -11.39 4.91 -14.80
CA ASP A 275 -12.71 4.69 -15.37
C ASP A 275 -13.29 3.31 -14.98
N ALA A 276 -14.50 2.99 -15.47
CA ALA A 276 -15.20 1.76 -15.12
C ALA A 276 -14.48 0.47 -15.57
N ASN A 277 -13.59 0.55 -16.59
CA ASN A 277 -12.83 -0.59 -17.10
C ASN A 277 -11.44 -0.68 -16.49
N ALA A 278 -10.89 0.46 -16.03
CA ALA A 278 -9.55 0.59 -15.49
C ALA A 278 -9.56 1.52 -14.27
N ARG A 279 -10.09 1.03 -13.15
CA ARG A 279 -10.10 1.77 -11.89
C ARG A 279 -8.68 1.94 -11.36
N ASN A 280 -8.36 3.17 -10.94
CA ASN A 280 -7.10 3.47 -10.27
C ASN A 280 -7.32 3.58 -8.76
N TYR A 281 -8.23 2.77 -8.20
CA TYR A 281 -8.44 2.69 -6.76
C TYR A 281 -8.91 1.31 -6.29
N ILE A 282 -8.59 1.00 -5.03
CA ILE A 282 -9.04 -0.17 -4.26
C ILE A 282 -9.72 0.34 -2.99
N TRP A 283 -10.77 -0.35 -2.54
CA TRP A 283 -11.49 -0.02 -1.31
C TRP A 283 -11.44 -1.17 -0.33
N HIS A 284 -10.78 -1.00 0.81
CA HIS A 284 -10.80 -1.90 1.95
C HIS A 284 -11.80 -1.40 3.00
N SER A 285 -12.38 -2.31 3.77
CA SER A 285 -13.37 -1.96 4.79
C SER A 285 -13.14 -2.70 6.10
N ILE A 286 -13.13 -1.97 7.21
CA ILE A 286 -13.23 -2.48 8.57
C ILE A 286 -14.59 -2.03 9.08
N ILE A 287 -15.56 -2.94 9.16
CA ILE A 287 -16.98 -2.59 9.27
C ILE A 287 -17.73 -3.54 10.20
N GLY A 288 -19.00 -3.20 10.53
CA GLY A 288 -19.82 -3.99 11.44
C GLY A 288 -20.29 -5.35 10.91
N VAL A 289 -19.59 -5.96 9.97
CA VAL A 289 -19.89 -7.29 9.42
C VAL A 289 -19.56 -8.40 10.42
N LYS A 290 -20.36 -9.48 10.43
CA LYS A 290 -20.08 -10.67 11.23
C LYS A 290 -18.65 -11.18 11.02
N GLU A 291 -18.05 -11.75 12.05
CA GLU A 291 -16.72 -12.36 12.01
C GLU A 291 -16.64 -13.50 10.99
N ASN A 292 -15.48 -13.61 10.34
CA ASN A 292 -15.12 -14.72 9.47
C ASN A 292 -14.64 -15.94 10.31
N ASP A 293 -14.18 -16.98 9.68
CA ASP A 293 -13.54 -18.14 10.31
C ASP A 293 -12.16 -18.39 9.69
N PRO A 294 -11.06 -18.12 10.43
CA PRO A 294 -10.98 -17.59 11.80
C PRO A 294 -11.44 -16.11 11.89
N PRO A 295 -11.79 -15.61 13.09
CA PRO A 295 -12.41 -14.28 13.26
C PRO A 295 -11.64 -13.10 12.69
N THR A 296 -10.32 -13.17 12.63
CA THR A 296 -9.42 -12.13 12.08
C THR A 296 -9.10 -12.30 10.60
N ALA A 297 -9.56 -13.39 9.96
CA ALA A 297 -9.36 -13.58 8.54
C ALA A 297 -10.19 -12.57 7.72
N PRO A 298 -9.64 -12.01 6.64
CA PRO A 298 -10.40 -11.14 5.74
C PRO A 298 -11.50 -11.92 5.01
N TYR A 299 -12.60 -11.22 4.71
CA TYR A 299 -13.44 -11.61 3.59
C TYR A 299 -12.77 -11.15 2.30
N LEU A 300 -12.58 -12.07 1.37
CA LEU A 300 -11.96 -11.82 0.08
C LEU A 300 -12.95 -11.19 -0.91
N PRO A 301 -12.48 -10.59 -2.02
CA PRO A 301 -13.36 -10.05 -3.05
C PRO A 301 -14.32 -11.10 -3.67
N ALA A 302 -13.93 -12.37 -3.67
CA ALA A 302 -14.77 -13.46 -4.17
C ALA A 302 -15.87 -13.90 -3.18
N ASP A 303 -15.77 -13.53 -1.92
CA ASP A 303 -16.77 -13.89 -0.92
C ASP A 303 -18.03 -13.03 -1.07
N PRO A 304 -19.23 -13.56 -0.82
CA PRO A 304 -20.47 -12.81 -0.94
C PRO A 304 -20.56 -11.69 0.13
N ILE A 305 -21.46 -10.73 -0.10
CA ILE A 305 -21.83 -9.74 0.92
C ILE A 305 -22.54 -10.44 2.07
N VAL A 306 -22.14 -10.15 3.30
CA VAL A 306 -22.69 -10.69 4.52
C VAL A 306 -23.60 -9.66 5.19
N GLY A 307 -24.90 -9.95 5.28
CA GLY A 307 -25.89 -9.05 5.90
C GLY A 307 -26.01 -9.21 7.44
N THR A 308 -25.16 -10.05 8.05
CA THR A 308 -25.17 -10.28 9.49
C THR A 308 -24.16 -9.37 10.17
N LYS A 309 -24.54 -8.77 11.29
CA LYS A 309 -23.72 -7.85 12.10
C LYS A 309 -22.79 -8.61 13.05
N CYS A 310 -21.63 -8.05 13.35
CA CYS A 310 -20.74 -8.56 14.39
C CYS A 310 -21.21 -8.18 15.81
N VAL A 311 -20.65 -8.86 16.82
CA VAL A 311 -21.01 -8.66 18.22
C VAL A 311 -19.76 -8.53 19.07
N LEU A 312 -19.61 -7.43 19.81
CA LEU A 312 -18.53 -7.20 20.77
C LEU A 312 -19.09 -7.01 22.17
N GLY A 313 -18.63 -7.83 23.12
CA GLY A 313 -19.05 -7.71 24.51
C GLY A 313 -20.57 -7.85 24.74
N GLY A 314 -21.29 -8.50 23.84
CA GLY A 314 -22.75 -8.65 23.88
C GLY A 314 -23.52 -7.51 23.17
N THR A 315 -22.83 -6.50 22.65
CA THR A 315 -23.41 -5.41 21.85
C THR A 315 -23.23 -5.71 20.37
N THR A 316 -24.34 -5.65 19.63
CA THR A 316 -24.32 -5.83 18.16
C THR A 316 -23.95 -4.50 17.51
N SER A 317 -23.08 -4.52 16.48
CA SER A 317 -22.78 -3.32 15.69
C SER A 317 -24.05 -2.73 15.08
N PRO A 318 -24.12 -1.40 14.88
CA PRO A 318 -25.32 -0.74 14.31
C PRO A 318 -25.65 -1.21 12.89
N GLY A 319 -24.65 -1.40 12.02
CA GLY A 319 -24.83 -1.83 10.63
C GLY A 319 -23.82 -2.87 10.17
N PRO A 320 -24.15 -3.75 9.18
CA PRO A 320 -23.19 -4.68 8.58
C PRO A 320 -22.35 -4.04 7.48
N GLY A 321 -22.60 -2.77 7.13
CA GLY A 321 -21.89 -2.01 6.10
C GLY A 321 -22.02 -2.61 4.69
N THR A 322 -23.21 -3.00 4.25
CA THR A 322 -23.42 -3.71 2.98
C THR A 322 -22.94 -2.93 1.77
N GLY A 323 -23.06 -1.61 1.76
CA GLY A 323 -22.54 -0.74 0.70
C GLY A 323 -21.02 -0.70 0.65
N TYR A 324 -20.35 -0.64 1.80
CA TYR A 324 -18.89 -0.70 1.89
C TYR A 324 -18.35 -2.06 1.48
N GLN A 325 -19.05 -3.15 1.86
CA GLN A 325 -18.72 -4.51 1.40
C GLN A 325 -18.77 -4.60 -0.14
N ALA A 326 -19.82 -4.05 -0.73
CA ALA A 326 -19.98 -4.05 -2.19
C ALA A 326 -18.89 -3.24 -2.90
N LEU A 327 -18.45 -2.11 -2.34
CA LEU A 327 -17.31 -1.33 -2.84
C LEU A 327 -16.01 -2.13 -2.78
N SER A 328 -15.75 -2.83 -1.66
CA SER A 328 -14.57 -3.69 -1.53
C SER A 328 -14.56 -4.81 -2.56
N ILE A 329 -15.70 -5.50 -2.75
CA ILE A 329 -15.83 -6.55 -3.78
C ILE A 329 -15.58 -5.99 -5.17
N LYS A 330 -16.21 -4.86 -5.50
CA LYS A 330 -16.13 -4.21 -6.81
C LYS A 330 -14.71 -3.82 -7.19
N THR A 331 -13.88 -3.44 -6.21
CA THR A 331 -12.54 -2.89 -6.42
C THR A 331 -11.42 -3.87 -6.06
N GLY A 332 -11.75 -5.09 -5.63
CA GLY A 332 -10.76 -6.10 -5.25
C GLY A 332 -10.20 -5.95 -3.84
N GLY A 333 -10.85 -5.17 -2.97
CA GLY A 333 -10.39 -4.94 -1.60
C GLY A 333 -10.86 -5.97 -0.58
N LEU A 334 -10.25 -5.93 0.59
CA LEU A 334 -10.53 -6.82 1.73
C LEU A 334 -11.60 -6.22 2.66
N ARG A 335 -12.30 -7.08 3.41
CA ARG A 335 -13.30 -6.69 4.39
C ARG A 335 -13.04 -7.37 5.71
N PHE A 336 -13.11 -6.63 6.81
CA PHE A 336 -12.84 -7.12 8.16
C PHE A 336 -13.96 -6.71 9.12
N PRO A 337 -14.24 -7.55 10.14
CA PRO A 337 -15.19 -7.19 11.21
C PRO A 337 -14.55 -6.17 12.17
N ILE A 338 -15.23 -5.04 12.39
CA ILE A 338 -14.78 -4.01 13.34
C ILE A 338 -14.78 -4.50 14.78
N CYS A 339 -15.67 -5.45 15.13
CA CYS A 339 -15.73 -6.05 16.46
C CYS A 339 -14.47 -6.82 16.86
N GLN A 340 -13.47 -6.95 15.99
CA GLN A 340 -12.16 -7.53 16.27
C GLN A 340 -11.11 -6.44 16.60
N ASN A 341 -11.50 -5.31 17.18
CA ASN A 341 -10.61 -4.18 17.48
C ASN A 341 -9.41 -4.56 18.37
N ALA A 342 -9.56 -5.55 19.25
CA ALA A 342 -8.45 -6.11 20.03
C ALA A 342 -7.36 -6.81 19.18
N SER A 343 -7.65 -7.10 17.92
CA SER A 343 -6.74 -7.78 16.96
C SER A 343 -6.49 -6.92 15.72
N PHE A 344 -6.59 -5.60 15.83
CA PHE A 344 -6.30 -4.69 14.72
C PHE A 344 -4.85 -4.74 14.26
N ASP A 345 -3.92 -5.26 15.06
CA ASP A 345 -2.57 -5.58 14.62
C ASP A 345 -2.56 -6.54 13.41
N VAL A 346 -3.34 -7.62 13.47
CA VAL A 346 -3.49 -8.58 12.36
C VAL A 346 -4.23 -7.95 11.18
N VAL A 347 -5.34 -7.24 11.45
CA VAL A 347 -6.15 -6.58 10.40
C VAL A 347 -5.32 -5.56 9.61
N PHE A 348 -4.56 -4.70 10.30
CA PHE A 348 -3.72 -3.69 9.65
C PHE A 348 -2.56 -4.31 8.87
N GLN A 349 -1.97 -5.43 9.35
CA GLN A 349 -0.96 -6.17 8.61
C GLN A 349 -1.52 -6.75 7.30
N GLU A 350 -2.72 -7.31 7.31
CA GLU A 350 -3.35 -7.84 6.10
C GLU A 350 -3.74 -6.72 5.12
N ILE A 351 -4.23 -5.58 5.61
CA ILE A 351 -4.50 -4.41 4.76
C ILE A 351 -3.18 -3.88 4.15
N ALA A 352 -2.09 -3.79 4.94
CA ALA A 352 -0.79 -3.37 4.42
C ALA A 352 -0.28 -4.30 3.31
N LYS A 353 -0.46 -5.61 3.43
CA LYS A 353 -0.18 -6.58 2.35
C LYS A 353 -1.04 -6.28 1.11
N GLY A 354 -2.35 -6.06 1.28
CA GLY A 354 -3.24 -5.70 0.18
C GLY A 354 -2.83 -4.40 -0.53
N VAL A 355 -2.34 -3.41 0.21
CA VAL A 355 -1.77 -2.17 -0.35
C VAL A 355 -0.51 -2.47 -1.16
N ILE A 356 0.39 -3.30 -0.65
CA ILE A 356 1.64 -3.68 -1.33
C ILE A 356 1.34 -4.47 -2.60
N GLU A 357 0.40 -5.40 -2.55
CA GLU A 357 -0.05 -6.17 -3.71
C GLU A 357 -0.72 -5.27 -4.77
N GLY A 358 -1.55 -4.33 -4.35
CA GLY A 358 -2.17 -3.34 -5.24
C GLY A 358 -1.17 -2.38 -5.90
N ALA A 359 -0.04 -2.11 -5.24
CA ALA A 359 1.03 -1.26 -5.74
C ALA A 359 1.87 -1.91 -6.85
N GLN A 360 1.65 -3.18 -7.16
CA GLN A 360 2.39 -3.86 -8.23
C GLN A 360 2.08 -3.21 -9.57
N VAL A 361 3.12 -2.83 -10.29
CA VAL A 361 3.00 -2.14 -11.58
C VAL A 361 2.49 -3.12 -12.63
N ALA A 362 1.67 -2.64 -13.55
CA ALA A 362 1.55 -3.27 -14.84
C ALA A 362 2.97 -3.40 -15.42
N CYS A 363 3.35 -4.58 -15.87
CA CYS A 363 4.69 -4.88 -16.37
C CYS A 363 4.93 -4.18 -17.73
N GLU A 364 4.95 -2.86 -17.72
CA GLU A 364 5.09 -1.97 -18.87
C GLU A 364 6.28 -1.04 -18.64
N PHE A 365 7.14 -0.92 -19.64
CA PHE A 365 8.37 -0.14 -19.58
C PHE A 365 8.46 0.77 -20.80
N PRO A 366 8.64 2.10 -20.64
CA PRO A 366 8.85 2.98 -21.77
C PRO A 366 10.18 2.64 -22.46
N LEU A 367 10.21 2.75 -23.78
CA LEU A 367 11.46 2.66 -24.53
C LEU A 367 12.40 3.80 -24.10
N PRO A 368 13.68 3.53 -23.85
CA PRO A 368 14.65 4.58 -23.55
C PRO A 368 14.86 5.47 -24.78
N LYS A 369 15.29 6.70 -24.53
CA LYS A 369 15.72 7.57 -25.62
C LYS A 369 17.06 7.08 -26.17
N PRO A 370 17.19 6.89 -27.50
CA PRO A 370 18.48 6.56 -28.07
C PRO A 370 19.47 7.72 -27.89
N PRO A 371 20.79 7.44 -27.93
CA PRO A 371 21.79 8.47 -27.97
C PRO A 371 21.59 9.40 -29.20
N ASP A 372 22.05 10.66 -29.10
CA ASP A 372 21.89 11.63 -30.16
C ASP A 372 22.43 11.12 -31.51
N GLY A 373 21.59 11.13 -32.54
CA GLY A 373 21.94 10.69 -33.90
C GLY A 373 21.82 9.17 -34.09
N GLN A 374 21.22 8.42 -33.17
CA GLN A 374 20.97 6.99 -33.33
C GLN A 374 19.45 6.70 -33.22
N MET A 375 19.02 5.59 -33.77
CA MET A 375 17.67 5.06 -33.61
C MET A 375 17.74 3.69 -32.92
N LEU A 376 16.77 3.41 -32.06
CA LEU A 376 16.63 2.09 -31.43
C LEU A 376 16.19 1.08 -32.50
N ASP A 377 16.85 -0.05 -32.55
CA ASP A 377 16.38 -1.20 -33.29
C ASP A 377 15.47 -2.06 -32.42
N LEU A 378 14.17 -1.96 -32.64
CA LEU A 378 13.17 -2.65 -31.85
C LEU A 378 13.17 -4.18 -32.06
N GLU A 379 13.79 -4.69 -33.09
CA GLU A 379 13.94 -6.13 -33.31
C GLU A 379 15.06 -6.75 -32.46
N THR A 380 15.94 -5.89 -31.90
CA THR A 380 17.07 -6.32 -31.08
C THR A 380 16.81 -6.20 -29.57
N VAL A 381 15.60 -5.79 -29.17
CA VAL A 381 15.27 -5.63 -27.76
C VAL A 381 15.32 -6.97 -27.03
N VAL A 382 16.07 -7.02 -25.94
CA VAL A 382 16.13 -8.17 -25.04
C VAL A 382 15.64 -7.75 -23.65
N VAL A 383 14.72 -8.52 -23.08
CA VAL A 383 14.29 -8.37 -21.69
C VAL A 383 14.86 -9.52 -20.89
N GLU A 384 15.79 -9.23 -20.00
CA GLU A 384 16.42 -10.20 -19.11
C GLU A 384 15.72 -10.19 -17.75
N TYR A 385 15.36 -11.36 -17.25
CA TYR A 385 14.78 -11.56 -15.94
C TYR A 385 15.73 -12.38 -15.07
N THR A 386 16.12 -11.84 -13.92
CA THR A 386 16.92 -12.53 -12.91
C THR A 386 16.04 -12.86 -11.70
N ALA A 387 15.68 -14.14 -11.57
CA ALA A 387 14.85 -14.62 -10.48
C ALA A 387 15.56 -14.47 -9.13
N GLY A 388 14.83 -14.00 -8.10
CA GLY A 388 15.38 -13.74 -6.76
C GLY A 388 16.48 -12.69 -6.74
N GLY A 389 16.69 -11.94 -7.81
CA GLY A 389 17.73 -10.91 -7.96
C GLY A 389 19.17 -11.45 -7.98
N MET A 390 19.33 -12.75 -8.06
CA MET A 390 20.64 -13.45 -8.05
C MET A 390 20.62 -14.62 -9.04
N GLY A 391 21.77 -14.86 -9.71
CA GLY A 391 21.91 -15.96 -10.66
C GLY A 391 22.06 -15.49 -12.10
N ALA A 392 21.99 -16.42 -13.03
CA ALA A 392 22.02 -16.11 -14.46
C ALA A 392 20.66 -15.56 -14.91
N PRO A 393 20.61 -14.46 -15.67
CA PRO A 393 19.36 -13.96 -16.23
C PRO A 393 18.78 -14.93 -17.26
N ALA A 394 17.45 -14.97 -17.33
CA ALA A 394 16.68 -15.62 -18.38
C ALA A 394 16.15 -14.55 -19.36
N ASN A 395 16.29 -14.80 -20.65
CA ASN A 395 15.82 -13.86 -21.67
C ASN A 395 14.36 -14.16 -22.01
N PHE A 396 13.51 -13.14 -21.96
CA PHE A 396 12.14 -13.22 -22.44
C PHE A 396 12.10 -13.09 -23.96
N LYS A 397 11.24 -13.87 -24.59
CA LYS A 397 11.06 -13.88 -26.04
C LYS A 397 10.19 -12.70 -26.48
N GLN A 398 10.63 -11.94 -27.47
CA GLN A 398 9.76 -10.94 -28.11
C GLN A 398 8.72 -11.63 -29.00
N VAL A 399 7.45 -11.25 -28.83
CA VAL A 399 6.34 -11.62 -29.72
C VAL A 399 5.78 -10.36 -30.40
N LYS A 400 5.13 -10.52 -31.56
CA LYS A 400 4.69 -9.36 -32.36
C LYS A 400 3.40 -8.73 -31.87
N THR A 401 2.53 -9.53 -31.26
CA THR A 401 1.19 -9.09 -30.85
C THR A 401 0.80 -9.69 -29.49
N PRO A 402 -0.12 -9.05 -28.75
CA PRO A 402 -0.67 -9.62 -27.50
C PRO A 402 -1.28 -11.01 -27.68
N ALA A 403 -1.80 -11.32 -28.89
CA ALA A 403 -2.41 -12.63 -29.16
C ALA A 403 -1.38 -13.80 -29.21
N GLU A 404 -0.11 -13.49 -29.40
CA GLU A 404 0.99 -14.46 -29.43
C GLU A 404 1.65 -14.67 -28.05
N CYS A 405 1.11 -14.03 -27.01
CA CYS A 405 1.66 -14.07 -25.67
C CYS A 405 1.73 -15.48 -25.10
N THR A 406 2.90 -15.79 -24.53
CA THR A 406 3.21 -17.02 -23.77
C THR A 406 3.93 -16.62 -22.49
N ALA A 407 4.16 -17.59 -21.58
CA ALA A 407 5.11 -17.39 -20.48
C ALA A 407 6.51 -17.04 -21.00
N GLU A 408 7.23 -16.24 -20.24
CA GLU A 408 8.59 -15.75 -20.60
C GLU A 408 8.63 -14.99 -21.92
N ALA A 409 7.60 -14.19 -22.22
CA ALA A 409 7.51 -13.37 -23.42
C ALA A 409 7.10 -11.93 -23.12
N PHE A 410 7.42 -11.04 -24.08
CA PHE A 410 7.02 -9.64 -24.08
C PHE A 410 6.67 -9.18 -25.51
N TYR A 411 5.99 -8.07 -25.65
CA TYR A 411 5.74 -7.38 -26.92
C TYR A 411 5.93 -5.88 -26.78
N ILE A 412 6.05 -5.17 -27.90
CA ILE A 412 6.19 -3.72 -27.93
C ILE A 412 4.96 -3.13 -28.62
N GLU A 413 4.31 -2.21 -27.93
CA GLU A 413 3.14 -1.50 -28.43
C GLU A 413 3.18 -0.03 -27.99
N ASN A 414 3.00 0.91 -28.94
CA ASN A 414 3.00 2.35 -28.67
C ASN A 414 4.25 2.85 -27.93
N GLU A 415 5.43 2.39 -28.31
CA GLU A 415 6.73 2.72 -27.67
C GLU A 415 6.82 2.26 -26.20
N ILE A 416 6.02 1.28 -25.82
CA ILE A 416 6.03 0.64 -24.50
C ILE A 416 6.34 -0.84 -24.66
N ILE A 417 7.31 -1.34 -23.90
CA ILE A 417 7.56 -2.76 -23.72
C ILE A 417 6.56 -3.29 -22.71
N LYS A 418 5.82 -4.32 -23.08
CA LYS A 418 4.81 -4.94 -22.25
C LYS A 418 5.14 -6.41 -22.04
N LEU A 419 5.32 -6.84 -20.80
CA LEU A 419 5.42 -8.26 -20.50
C LEU A 419 4.09 -8.96 -20.79
N CYS A 420 4.15 -10.17 -21.33
CA CYS A 420 2.97 -11.00 -21.47
C CYS A 420 2.33 -11.32 -20.09
N PRO A 421 1.03 -11.57 -19.99
CA PRO A 421 0.34 -11.72 -18.70
C PRO A 421 0.98 -12.75 -17.77
N ASP A 422 1.39 -13.91 -18.27
CA ASP A 422 2.04 -14.96 -17.46
C ASP A 422 3.46 -14.56 -17.03
N SER A 423 4.20 -13.86 -17.90
CA SER A 423 5.53 -13.31 -17.60
C SER A 423 5.42 -12.24 -16.52
N CYS A 424 4.44 -11.34 -16.66
CA CYS A 424 4.13 -10.31 -15.70
C CYS A 424 3.79 -10.92 -14.32
N ALA A 425 2.89 -11.90 -14.28
CA ALA A 425 2.51 -12.57 -13.05
C ALA A 425 3.67 -13.29 -12.36
N ALA A 426 4.61 -13.85 -13.13
CA ALA A 426 5.81 -14.50 -12.59
C ALA A 426 6.76 -13.47 -11.97
N VAL A 427 7.01 -12.37 -12.66
CA VAL A 427 7.87 -11.27 -12.18
C VAL A 427 7.26 -10.61 -10.93
N GLN A 428 5.95 -10.36 -10.91
CA GLN A 428 5.26 -9.73 -9.79
C GLN A 428 5.24 -10.56 -8.51
N LYS A 429 5.34 -11.88 -8.62
CA LYS A 429 5.44 -12.79 -7.46
C LYS A 429 6.83 -12.84 -6.83
N ASP A 430 7.82 -12.35 -7.54
CA ASP A 430 9.21 -12.35 -7.11
C ASP A 430 9.60 -10.96 -6.62
N ASP A 431 9.53 -10.73 -5.33
CA ASP A 431 9.83 -9.46 -4.65
C ASP A 431 11.31 -9.02 -4.77
N LYS A 432 12.17 -9.92 -5.25
CA LYS A 432 13.59 -9.67 -5.52
C LYS A 432 13.95 -9.75 -7.01
N ALA A 433 12.95 -9.84 -7.88
CA ALA A 433 13.16 -9.87 -9.32
C ALA A 433 14.03 -8.70 -9.79
N LYS A 434 14.94 -8.97 -10.73
CA LYS A 434 15.61 -7.93 -11.50
C LYS A 434 15.26 -8.11 -12.97
N LEU A 435 14.91 -7.02 -13.62
CA LEU A 435 14.72 -6.95 -15.07
C LEU A 435 15.77 -6.02 -15.64
N ALA A 436 16.46 -6.46 -16.68
CA ALA A 436 17.30 -5.61 -17.50
C ALA A 436 16.73 -5.56 -18.92
N ILE A 437 16.75 -4.38 -19.54
CA ILE A 437 16.28 -4.21 -20.91
C ILE A 437 17.47 -3.72 -21.72
N LEU A 438 17.87 -4.50 -22.73
CA LEU A 438 19.00 -4.23 -23.59
C LEU A 438 18.49 -3.86 -25.00
N PHE A 439 19.17 -2.91 -25.63
CA PHE A 439 18.81 -2.42 -26.96
C PHE A 439 20.02 -2.40 -27.87
N GLY A 440 19.84 -2.84 -29.10
CA GLY A 440 20.75 -2.52 -30.18
C GLY A 440 20.39 -1.17 -30.81
N CYS A 441 21.38 -0.45 -31.31
CA CYS A 441 21.17 0.78 -32.06
C CYS A 441 21.70 0.64 -33.50
N ASP A 442 20.93 1.17 -34.47
CA ASP A 442 21.39 1.31 -35.81
C ASP A 442 22.08 2.67 -35.98
N THR A 443 23.31 2.65 -36.46
CA THR A 443 24.11 3.86 -36.76
C THR A 443 23.83 4.46 -38.12
N ASN A 444 22.96 3.85 -38.93
CA ASN A 444 22.59 4.31 -40.23
C ASN A 444 21.43 5.31 -40.20
N VAL A 445 21.69 6.53 -39.73
CA VAL A 445 20.79 7.66 -39.98
C VAL A 445 21.04 8.16 -41.40
N GLN A 446 20.10 7.87 -42.33
CA GLN A 446 20.08 8.51 -43.65
C GLN A 446 19.46 9.90 -43.54
#